data_7e1a4c4ce69ce18eb689674fa44c2e96
#
_entry.id   7e1a4c4ce69ce18eb689674fa44c2e96
#
_cell.length_a   1.000
_cell.length_b   1.000
_cell.length_c   1.000
_cell.angle_alpha   90.00
_cell.angle_beta   90.00
_cell.angle_gamma   90.00
#
_symmetry.space_group_name_H-M   'P 1'
#
loop_
_entity.id
_entity.type
_entity.pdbx_description
1 polymer ?
#
loop_
_entity_poly.entity_id
_entity_poly.type
_entity_poly.pdbx_seq_one_letter_code
_entity_poly.pdbx_strand_id
1 'polypeptide(L)'
;PLEQKNRALSFEFDFTTSVSAAVKTRIEQNFTLDFDAKSGLKLGKPSFVWGDNSESLYVKVPVIELADSPVVASALVKGAAGRAKLQDGRFTVPKGFEAAKASVTVPGLSTLFQITEASILPVKDDGLNAEYEITIASSLALDPTELSKRIRVLTLPKKLDSTAASDTVWTAAPLIDDEVLK
;
A
#
# COMPACT_ATOMS: atom_id res chain seq x y z
N PRO A 1 -0.49 -4.42 14.56
CA PRO A 1 -1.45 -4.21 13.50
C PRO A 1 -1.23 -2.82 12.94
N LEU A 2 -0.95 -2.74 11.63
CA LEU A 2 -0.96 -1.46 10.94
C LEU A 2 -2.42 -1.01 10.90
N GLU A 3 -2.79 -0.14 11.84
CA GLU A 3 -4.13 0.44 11.86
C GLU A 3 -4.39 1.10 10.51
N GLN A 4 -5.40 0.62 9.81
CA GLN A 4 -5.81 1.18 8.51
C GLN A 4 -6.10 2.68 8.57
N LYS A 5 -6.36 3.21 9.77
CA LYS A 5 -6.78 4.60 10.02
C LYS A 5 -5.73 5.68 9.75
N ASN A 6 -4.43 5.34 9.67
CA ASN A 6 -3.37 6.34 9.61
C ASN A 6 -2.41 6.22 8.42
N ARG A 7 -2.76 5.45 7.38
CA ARG A 7 -1.92 5.37 6.20
C ARG A 7 -2.06 6.65 5.38
N ALA A 8 -1.01 7.42 5.32
CA ALA A 8 -0.95 8.63 4.50
C ALA A 8 0.43 8.77 3.85
N LEU A 9 0.45 9.28 2.63
CA LEU A 9 1.67 9.78 2.02
C LEU A 9 1.93 11.18 2.56
N SER A 10 3.17 11.47 2.91
CA SER A 10 3.59 12.78 3.37
C SER A 10 4.60 13.34 2.39
N PHE A 11 4.37 14.56 1.95
CA PHE A 11 5.28 15.32 1.10
C PHE A 11 5.61 16.62 1.81
N GLU A 12 6.86 17.04 1.72
CA GLU A 12 7.35 18.31 2.25
C GLU A 12 7.94 19.13 1.10
N PHE A 13 7.58 20.38 1.07
CA PHE A 13 8.09 21.36 0.09
C PHE A 13 8.61 22.57 0.83
N ASP A 14 9.88 22.87 0.65
CA ASP A 14 10.52 24.05 1.23
C ASP A 14 10.66 25.16 0.20
N PHE A 15 10.29 26.35 0.61
CA PHE A 15 10.37 27.57 -0.20
C PHE A 15 11.51 28.44 0.32
N THR A 16 12.21 29.09 -0.59
CA THR A 16 13.33 29.96 -0.25
C THR A 16 12.94 31.28 0.43
N THR A 17 11.64 31.56 0.47
CA THR A 17 11.05 32.76 1.08
C THR A 17 9.66 32.45 1.60
N SER A 18 9.22 33.24 2.58
CA SER A 18 7.87 33.14 3.11
C SER A 18 6.82 33.38 2.03
N VAL A 19 5.82 32.47 1.99
CA VAL A 19 4.77 32.44 0.98
C VAL A 19 3.54 33.21 1.46
N SER A 20 3.10 34.21 0.68
CA SER A 20 1.90 35.00 1.02
C SER A 20 0.61 34.18 0.93
N ALA A 21 -0.43 34.60 1.64
CA ALA A 21 -1.73 33.90 1.68
C ALA A 21 -2.34 33.64 0.28
N ALA A 22 -2.26 34.63 -0.61
CA ALA A 22 -2.79 34.48 -1.98
C ALA A 22 -2.00 33.44 -2.79
N VAL A 23 -0.70 33.33 -2.57
CA VAL A 23 0.15 32.33 -3.24
C VAL A 23 -0.07 30.95 -2.63
N LYS A 24 -0.26 30.83 -1.31
CA LYS A 24 -0.63 29.57 -0.64
C LYS A 24 -1.87 28.97 -1.27
N THR A 25 -2.96 29.73 -1.36
CA THR A 25 -4.22 29.27 -1.98
C THR A 25 -4.00 28.79 -3.41
N ARG A 26 -3.20 29.52 -4.19
CA ARG A 26 -2.90 29.13 -5.58
C ARG A 26 -2.07 27.84 -5.64
N ILE A 27 -1.12 27.65 -4.74
CA ILE A 27 -0.32 26.43 -4.65
C ILE A 27 -1.22 25.24 -4.33
N GLU A 28 -2.09 25.36 -3.34
CA GLU A 28 -3.03 24.30 -2.93
C GLU A 28 -4.00 23.93 -4.06
N GLN A 29 -4.51 24.92 -4.79
CA GLN A 29 -5.40 24.71 -5.94
C GLN A 29 -4.71 24.04 -7.13
N ASN A 30 -3.42 24.28 -7.33
CA ASN A 30 -2.62 23.72 -8.42
C ASN A 30 -1.80 22.49 -8.02
N PHE A 31 -1.99 21.98 -6.80
CA PHE A 31 -1.38 20.73 -6.37
C PHE A 31 -1.97 19.56 -7.17
N THR A 32 -1.10 18.73 -7.70
CA THR A 32 -1.52 17.53 -8.43
C THR A 32 -0.73 16.32 -7.96
N LEU A 33 -1.39 15.17 -7.95
CA LEU A 33 -0.77 13.87 -7.75
C LEU A 33 -0.76 13.13 -9.09
N ASP A 34 0.40 12.62 -9.43
CA ASP A 34 0.63 11.80 -10.62
C ASP A 34 1.04 10.39 -10.17
N PHE A 35 0.28 9.40 -10.56
CA PHE A 35 0.55 7.98 -10.34
C PHE A 35 -0.23 7.14 -11.34
N ASP A 36 0.15 5.89 -11.52
CA ASP A 36 -0.57 4.99 -12.42
C ASP A 36 -1.98 4.68 -11.89
N ALA A 37 -2.98 5.28 -12.51
CA ALA A 37 -4.38 5.09 -12.15
C ALA A 37 -4.88 3.64 -12.36
N LYS A 38 -4.18 2.85 -13.19
CA LYS A 38 -4.52 1.43 -13.43
C LYS A 38 -3.92 0.49 -12.39
N SER A 39 -3.05 0.99 -11.52
CA SER A 39 -2.37 0.19 -10.49
C SER A 39 -3.30 -0.37 -9.42
N GLY A 40 -4.50 0.18 -9.26
CA GLY A 40 -5.41 -0.14 -8.16
C GLY A 40 -5.18 0.71 -6.90
N LEU A 41 -4.13 1.55 -6.86
CA LEU A 41 -3.90 2.49 -5.76
C LEU A 41 -5.02 3.53 -5.71
N LYS A 42 -5.66 3.69 -4.53
CA LYS A 42 -6.65 4.76 -4.31
C LYS A 42 -6.15 5.70 -3.21
N LEU A 43 -6.08 6.97 -3.56
CA LEU A 43 -5.66 8.05 -2.68
C LEU A 43 -6.86 8.94 -2.35
N GLY A 44 -6.88 9.43 -1.10
CA GLY A 44 -7.88 10.40 -0.63
C GLY A 44 -7.53 11.84 -1.01
N LYS A 45 -8.33 12.76 -0.53
CA LYS A 45 -8.09 14.20 -0.75
C LYS A 45 -6.85 14.64 0.04
N PRO A 46 -5.95 15.43 -0.58
CA PRO A 46 -4.81 15.99 0.12
C PRO A 46 -5.27 17.00 1.19
N SER A 47 -4.53 17.04 2.29
CA SER A 47 -4.61 18.10 3.30
C SER A 47 -3.29 18.86 3.33
N PHE A 48 -3.36 20.17 3.54
CA PHE A 48 -2.23 21.09 3.47
C PHE A 48 -2.02 21.73 4.84
N VAL A 49 -0.77 21.73 5.31
CA VAL A 49 -0.37 22.38 6.55
C VAL A 49 0.88 23.22 6.26
N TRP A 50 0.79 24.52 6.51
CA TRP A 50 1.93 25.43 6.35
C TRP A 50 2.67 25.57 7.66
N GLY A 51 3.99 25.57 7.59
CA GLY A 51 4.85 25.90 8.74
C GLY A 51 4.63 27.34 9.24
N ASP A 52 5.03 27.62 10.47
CA ASP A 52 4.79 28.89 11.16
C ASP A 52 5.35 30.10 10.42
N ASN A 53 6.53 29.96 9.80
CA ASN A 53 7.16 30.98 8.99
C ASN A 53 6.65 31.04 7.53
N SER A 54 5.72 30.14 7.16
CA SER A 54 5.18 30.03 5.80
C SER A 54 6.23 29.71 4.72
N GLU A 55 7.32 29.07 5.10
CA GLU A 55 8.39 28.63 4.20
C GLU A 55 8.34 27.13 3.90
N SER A 56 7.59 26.35 4.68
CA SER A 56 7.41 24.92 4.46
C SER A 56 5.94 24.58 4.27
N LEU A 57 5.66 23.68 3.34
CA LEU A 57 4.34 23.10 3.10
C LEU A 57 4.40 21.60 3.30
N TYR A 58 3.59 21.10 4.23
CA TYR A 58 3.38 19.69 4.48
C TYR A 58 2.07 19.24 3.84
N VAL A 59 2.15 18.27 2.96
CA VAL A 59 0.98 17.72 2.29
C VAL A 59 0.79 16.28 2.74
N LYS A 60 -0.37 15.96 3.31
CA LYS A 60 -0.76 14.60 3.68
C LYS A 60 -1.86 14.11 2.77
N VAL A 61 -1.67 12.93 2.19
CA VAL A 61 -2.63 12.28 1.30
C VAL A 61 -2.98 10.91 1.87
N PRO A 62 -4.22 10.70 2.34
CA PRO A 62 -4.64 9.41 2.86
C PRO A 62 -4.55 8.32 1.77
N VAL A 63 -4.05 7.15 2.14
CA VAL A 63 -4.09 5.96 1.29
C VAL A 63 -5.35 5.17 1.66
N ILE A 64 -6.31 5.14 0.74
CA ILE A 64 -7.60 4.45 0.92
C ILE A 64 -7.44 2.96 0.61
N GLU A 65 -6.78 2.65 -0.50
CA GLU A 65 -6.57 1.29 -0.97
C GLU A 65 -5.16 1.15 -1.56
N LEU A 66 -4.46 0.09 -1.18
CA LEU A 66 -3.13 -0.20 -1.72
C LEU A 66 -3.25 -1.00 -3.02
N ALA A 67 -2.34 -0.75 -3.93
CA ALA A 67 -2.15 -1.57 -5.11
C ALA A 67 -1.54 -2.94 -4.75
N ASP A 68 -1.67 -3.93 -5.63
CA ASP A 68 -1.01 -5.23 -5.45
C ASP A 68 0.53 -5.12 -5.54
N SER A 69 1.01 -4.30 -6.45
CA SER A 69 2.44 -4.05 -6.67
C SER A 69 2.83 -2.64 -6.22
N PRO A 70 4.12 -2.37 -5.93
CA PRO A 70 4.59 -1.04 -5.59
C PRO A 70 4.29 -0.01 -6.66
N VAL A 71 3.83 1.18 -6.26
CA VAL A 71 3.45 2.28 -7.16
C VAL A 71 4.21 3.54 -6.78
N VAL A 72 4.80 4.22 -7.76
CA VAL A 72 5.42 5.53 -7.56
C VAL A 72 4.34 6.61 -7.65
N ALA A 73 4.15 7.36 -6.57
CA ALA A 73 3.30 8.53 -6.54
C ALA A 73 4.16 9.80 -6.52
N SER A 74 3.86 10.73 -7.40
CA SER A 74 4.56 12.00 -7.53
C SER A 74 3.63 13.16 -7.21
N ALA A 75 4.02 13.99 -6.25
CA ALA A 75 3.36 15.23 -5.93
C ALA A 75 3.99 16.37 -6.74
N LEU A 76 3.18 17.17 -7.39
CA LEU A 76 3.62 18.33 -8.14
C LEU A 76 2.95 19.58 -7.60
N VAL A 77 3.78 20.60 -7.32
CA VAL A 77 3.35 21.95 -6.95
C VAL A 77 3.67 22.88 -8.09
N LYS A 78 2.64 23.32 -8.82
CA LYS A 78 2.79 24.29 -9.91
C LYS A 78 2.60 25.71 -9.39
N GLY A 79 3.34 26.65 -9.97
CA GLY A 79 3.24 28.06 -9.61
C GLY A 79 4.01 28.46 -8.34
N ALA A 80 4.73 27.53 -7.72
CA ALA A 80 5.82 27.84 -6.82
C ALA A 80 7.01 28.25 -7.69
N ALA A 81 7.10 29.53 -8.04
CA ALA A 81 8.16 30.04 -8.86
C ALA A 81 9.50 29.83 -8.13
N GLY A 82 10.31 28.89 -8.61
CA GLY A 82 11.72 28.91 -8.32
C GLY A 82 12.27 30.28 -8.74
N ARG A 83 13.23 30.77 -8.04
CA ARG A 83 13.95 32.07 -8.16
C ARG A 83 13.54 32.90 -9.39
N ALA A 84 12.56 33.78 -9.20
CA ALA A 84 12.28 34.80 -10.20
C ALA A 84 13.54 35.68 -10.36
N LYS A 85 14.09 35.74 -11.56
CA LYS A 85 15.12 36.74 -11.88
C LYS A 85 14.43 38.03 -12.32
N LEU A 86 14.83 39.13 -11.73
CA LEU A 86 14.44 40.44 -12.21
C LEU A 86 15.25 40.74 -13.47
N GLN A 87 14.59 40.75 -14.62
CA GLN A 87 15.18 41.13 -15.90
C GLN A 87 14.28 42.19 -16.51
N ASP A 88 14.89 43.37 -16.80
CA ASP A 88 14.17 44.51 -17.36
C ASP A 88 12.92 44.98 -16.59
N GLY A 89 13.00 44.95 -15.26
CA GLY A 89 11.86 45.31 -14.40
C GLY A 89 10.73 44.29 -14.35
N ARG A 90 10.88 43.11 -14.96
CA ARG A 90 9.91 42.00 -14.93
C ARG A 90 10.52 40.77 -14.29
N PHE A 91 9.73 40.11 -13.45
CA PHE A 91 10.10 38.79 -12.92
C PHE A 91 9.86 37.72 -13.98
N THR A 92 10.93 37.07 -14.39
CA THR A 92 10.84 35.90 -15.26
C THR A 92 11.21 34.65 -14.47
N VAL A 93 10.39 33.60 -14.61
CA VAL A 93 10.67 32.27 -14.05
C VAL A 93 11.59 31.53 -15.02
N PRO A 94 12.78 31.09 -14.62
CA PRO A 94 13.65 30.31 -15.49
C PRO A 94 12.94 29.03 -15.96
N LYS A 95 13.12 28.68 -17.24
CA LYS A 95 12.62 27.42 -17.81
C LYS A 95 13.11 26.24 -16.99
N GLY A 96 12.21 25.36 -16.56
CA GLY A 96 12.51 24.20 -15.71
C GLY A 96 12.23 24.38 -14.21
N PHE A 97 11.87 25.59 -13.75
CA PHE A 97 11.45 25.85 -12.35
C PHE A 97 9.95 26.08 -12.20
N GLU A 98 9.16 25.62 -13.17
CA GLU A 98 7.71 25.84 -13.23
C GLU A 98 6.94 24.98 -12.22
N ALA A 99 7.55 23.91 -11.72
CA ALA A 99 6.94 23.04 -10.73
C ALA A 99 8.00 22.43 -9.79
N ALA A 100 7.67 22.31 -8.52
CA ALA A 100 8.40 21.46 -7.58
C ALA A 100 7.76 20.05 -7.62
N LYS A 101 8.61 19.00 -7.68
CA LYS A 101 8.19 17.61 -7.73
C LYS A 101 8.82 16.83 -6.59
N ALA A 102 8.01 16.09 -5.85
CA ALA A 102 8.45 15.11 -4.87
C ALA A 102 7.82 13.76 -5.21
N SER A 103 8.56 12.68 -5.06
CA SER A 103 8.07 11.33 -5.38
C SER A 103 8.29 10.39 -4.21
N VAL A 104 7.35 9.47 -4.01
CA VAL A 104 7.42 8.42 -3.00
C VAL A 104 6.97 7.11 -3.63
N THR A 105 7.63 6.01 -3.27
CA THR A 105 7.18 4.67 -3.63
C THR A 105 6.20 4.16 -2.56
N VAL A 106 4.96 3.94 -2.97
CA VAL A 106 3.94 3.31 -2.13
C VAL A 106 4.12 1.81 -2.23
N PRO A 107 4.37 1.10 -1.13
CA PRO A 107 4.53 -0.35 -1.18
C PRO A 107 3.23 -1.02 -1.60
N GLY A 108 3.35 -2.07 -2.40
CA GLY A 108 2.20 -2.89 -2.79
C GLY A 108 1.83 -3.91 -1.72
N LEU A 109 0.62 -4.46 -1.81
CA LEU A 109 0.16 -5.53 -0.92
C LEU A 109 1.08 -6.74 -0.97
N SER A 110 1.59 -7.10 -2.15
CA SER A 110 2.54 -8.20 -2.33
C SER A 110 3.85 -8.02 -1.57
N THR A 111 4.24 -6.78 -1.29
CA THR A 111 5.45 -6.47 -0.51
C THR A 111 5.17 -6.47 1.00
N LEU A 112 3.97 -6.04 1.39
CA LEU A 112 3.58 -5.93 2.80
C LEU A 112 3.02 -7.24 3.35
N PHE A 113 2.33 -8.01 2.51
CA PHE A 113 1.75 -9.28 2.90
C PHE A 113 2.77 -10.41 2.71
N GLN A 114 3.11 -11.06 3.79
CA GLN A 114 3.96 -12.24 3.80
C GLN A 114 3.38 -13.27 4.76
N ILE A 115 3.36 -14.51 4.34
CA ILE A 115 3.14 -15.64 5.25
C ILE A 115 4.46 -15.84 6.00
N THR A 116 4.46 -15.58 7.30
CA THR A 116 5.64 -15.67 8.13
C THR A 116 5.84 -17.06 8.72
N GLU A 117 4.75 -17.80 8.85
CA GLU A 117 4.76 -19.18 9.34
C GLU A 117 3.61 -19.94 8.69
N ALA A 118 3.88 -21.20 8.35
CA ALA A 118 2.87 -22.17 7.97
C ALA A 118 3.30 -23.53 8.54
N SER A 119 2.51 -24.08 9.45
CA SER A 119 2.80 -25.36 10.09
C SER A 119 1.56 -26.24 10.11
N ILE A 120 1.77 -27.55 10.12
CA ILE A 120 0.72 -28.56 10.25
C ILE A 120 1.13 -29.48 11.38
N LEU A 121 0.32 -29.54 12.42
CA LEU A 121 0.56 -30.38 13.58
C LEU A 121 -0.59 -31.39 13.74
N PRO A 122 -0.29 -32.66 14.04
CA PRO A 122 -1.32 -33.60 14.40
C PRO A 122 -1.86 -33.24 15.79
N VAL A 123 -3.17 -33.06 15.91
CA VAL A 123 -3.83 -32.76 17.19
C VAL A 123 -4.34 -34.03 17.84
N LYS A 124 -4.85 -34.96 17.01
CA LYS A 124 -5.37 -36.23 17.46
C LYS A 124 -5.14 -37.29 16.40
N ASP A 125 -4.63 -38.42 16.82
CA ASP A 125 -4.53 -39.64 16.01
C ASP A 125 -5.02 -40.83 16.83
N ASP A 126 -6.26 -41.25 16.61
CA ASP A 126 -6.82 -42.44 17.21
C ASP A 126 -6.77 -43.65 16.27
N GLY A 127 -5.99 -43.54 15.19
CA GLY A 127 -5.77 -44.55 14.18
C GLY A 127 -6.92 -44.66 13.15
N LEU A 128 -8.03 -44.01 13.39
CA LEU A 128 -9.21 -43.99 12.48
C LEU A 128 -9.47 -42.61 11.92
N ASN A 129 -9.28 -41.56 12.71
CA ASN A 129 -9.49 -40.18 12.33
C ASN A 129 -8.31 -39.31 12.81
N ALA A 130 -7.43 -38.97 11.90
CA ALA A 130 -6.37 -38.04 12.20
C ALA A 130 -6.87 -36.60 12.01
N GLU A 131 -6.77 -35.80 13.06
CA GLU A 131 -7.05 -34.37 13.03
C GLU A 131 -5.74 -33.58 12.99
N TYR A 132 -5.68 -32.57 12.12
CA TYR A 132 -4.50 -31.73 11.96
C TYR A 132 -4.88 -30.28 12.18
N GLU A 133 -4.09 -29.59 12.98
CA GLU A 133 -4.13 -28.14 13.11
C GLU A 133 -3.21 -27.52 12.07
N ILE A 134 -3.74 -26.57 11.30
CA ILE A 134 -2.98 -25.80 10.34
C ILE A 134 -2.85 -24.37 10.87
N THR A 135 -1.64 -23.99 11.27
CA THR A 135 -1.34 -22.64 11.72
C THR A 135 -0.75 -21.82 10.58
N ILE A 136 -1.35 -20.68 10.31
CA ILE A 136 -0.84 -19.71 9.33
C ILE A 136 -0.66 -18.37 10.03
N ALA A 137 0.58 -17.91 10.12
CA ALA A 137 0.89 -16.57 10.59
C ALA A 137 1.26 -15.67 9.40
N SER A 138 0.83 -14.42 9.46
CA SER A 138 1.09 -13.43 8.40
C SER A 138 1.54 -12.10 8.98
N SER A 139 2.27 -11.33 8.17
CA SER A 139 2.77 -9.99 8.53
C SER A 139 1.67 -8.94 8.71
N LEU A 140 0.47 -9.19 8.17
CA LEU A 140 -0.72 -8.35 8.33
C LEU A 140 -1.83 -9.15 8.98
N ALA A 141 -2.63 -8.47 9.82
CA ALA A 141 -3.83 -9.07 10.37
C ALA A 141 -4.79 -9.44 9.23
N LEU A 142 -5.23 -10.69 9.23
CA LEU A 142 -6.23 -11.22 8.30
C LEU A 142 -7.57 -11.38 9.02
N ASP A 143 -8.65 -11.22 8.28
CA ASP A 143 -9.96 -11.63 8.75
C ASP A 143 -10.07 -13.17 8.63
N PRO A 144 -10.20 -13.90 9.73
CA PRO A 144 -10.27 -15.37 9.71
C PRO A 144 -11.42 -15.88 8.85
N THR A 145 -12.57 -15.20 8.88
CA THR A 145 -13.76 -15.58 8.11
C THR A 145 -13.53 -15.46 6.60
N GLU A 146 -12.86 -14.40 6.15
CA GLU A 146 -12.52 -14.23 4.75
C GLU A 146 -11.39 -15.17 4.32
N LEU A 147 -10.46 -15.46 5.24
CA LEU A 147 -9.35 -16.38 4.97
C LEU A 147 -9.86 -17.81 4.79
N SER A 148 -10.78 -18.28 5.64
CA SER A 148 -11.35 -19.63 5.56
C SER A 148 -12.03 -19.92 4.23
N LYS A 149 -12.69 -18.93 3.63
CA LYS A 149 -13.32 -19.06 2.30
C LYS A 149 -12.32 -19.22 1.17
N ARG A 150 -11.07 -18.86 1.38
CA ARG A 150 -10.00 -18.84 0.35
C ARG A 150 -8.96 -19.93 0.53
N ILE A 151 -8.86 -20.52 1.71
CA ILE A 151 -7.96 -21.64 1.98
C ILE A 151 -8.57 -22.91 1.37
N ARG A 152 -7.73 -23.67 0.70
CA ARG A 152 -8.04 -25.01 0.25
C ARG A 152 -7.02 -25.98 0.82
N VAL A 153 -7.47 -26.95 1.55
CA VAL A 153 -6.64 -28.05 2.04
C VAL A 153 -6.84 -29.22 1.11
N LEU A 154 -5.75 -29.77 0.62
CA LEU A 154 -5.75 -30.90 -0.28
C LEU A 154 -5.01 -32.06 0.37
N THR A 155 -5.57 -33.25 0.30
CA THR A 155 -4.91 -34.47 0.77
C THR A 155 -4.25 -35.21 -0.39
N LEU A 156 -3.08 -35.75 -0.13
CA LEU A 156 -2.41 -36.64 -1.07
C LEU A 156 -3.24 -37.92 -1.26
N PRO A 157 -3.36 -38.43 -2.48
CA PRO A 157 -4.01 -39.71 -2.71
C PRO A 157 -3.23 -40.84 -2.00
N LYS A 158 -3.95 -41.82 -1.49
CA LYS A 158 -3.39 -42.94 -0.70
C LYS A 158 -2.39 -43.84 -1.47
N LYS A 159 -2.32 -43.74 -2.78
CA LYS A 159 -1.36 -44.43 -3.66
C LYS A 159 -0.75 -43.42 -4.62
N LEU A 160 0.51 -43.09 -4.41
CA LEU A 160 1.36 -42.51 -5.47
C LEU A 160 1.80 -43.67 -6.35
N ASP A 161 1.16 -43.83 -7.50
CA ASP A 161 1.66 -44.72 -8.53
C ASP A 161 2.88 -44.07 -9.15
N SER A 162 4.07 -44.65 -8.96
CA SER A 162 5.37 -44.05 -9.32
C SER A 162 5.55 -43.83 -10.83
N THR A 163 4.61 -44.32 -11.65
CA THR A 163 4.62 -44.18 -13.10
C THR A 163 3.78 -43.08 -13.68
N ALA A 164 2.92 -42.43 -12.88
CA ALA A 164 1.97 -41.43 -13.35
C ALA A 164 1.97 -40.16 -12.45
N ALA A 165 3.15 -39.56 -12.26
CA ALA A 165 3.28 -38.31 -11.47
C ALA A 165 2.48 -37.11 -12.03
N SER A 166 2.04 -37.20 -13.30
CA SER A 166 1.25 -36.15 -13.96
C SER A 166 -0.25 -36.23 -13.71
N ASP A 167 -0.79 -37.38 -13.28
CA ASP A 167 -2.23 -37.62 -13.16
C ASP A 167 -2.70 -37.75 -11.69
N THR A 168 -1.89 -37.28 -10.75
CA THR A 168 -2.22 -37.33 -9.33
C THR A 168 -3.38 -36.38 -9.05
N VAL A 169 -4.57 -36.92 -8.82
CA VAL A 169 -5.74 -36.13 -8.43
C VAL A 169 -5.71 -35.86 -6.94
N TRP A 170 -5.49 -34.61 -6.59
CA TRP A 170 -5.59 -34.12 -5.20
C TRP A 170 -7.04 -34.06 -4.78
N THR A 171 -7.36 -34.59 -3.61
CA THR A 171 -8.72 -34.54 -3.06
C THR A 171 -8.81 -33.39 -2.06
N ALA A 172 -9.84 -32.56 -2.17
CA ALA A 172 -10.09 -31.51 -1.20
C ALA A 172 -10.48 -32.14 0.16
N ALA A 173 -9.79 -31.73 1.22
CA ALA A 173 -10.15 -32.06 2.58
C ALA A 173 -11.15 -31.01 3.11
N PRO A 174 -12.21 -31.41 3.83
CA PRO A 174 -13.09 -30.44 4.48
C PRO A 174 -12.34 -29.72 5.62
N LEU A 175 -12.52 -28.39 5.71
CA LEU A 175 -12.18 -27.63 6.91
C LEU A 175 -13.29 -27.92 7.93
N ILE A 176 -12.91 -28.50 9.07
CA ILE A 176 -13.88 -29.19 9.95
C ILE A 176 -14.49 -28.25 10.98
N ASP A 177 -13.94 -27.05 11.29
CA ASP A 177 -14.53 -26.28 12.37
C ASP A 177 -14.29 -24.77 12.30
N ASP A 178 -15.39 -24.02 12.43
CA ASP A 178 -15.37 -22.56 12.59
C ASP A 178 -14.80 -22.11 13.96
N GLU A 179 -14.69 -22.98 14.94
CA GLU A 179 -14.18 -22.66 16.28
C GLU A 179 -12.66 -22.55 16.34
N VAL A 180 -11.95 -23.16 15.42
CA VAL A 180 -10.48 -23.16 15.36
C VAL A 180 -9.94 -21.88 14.68
N LEU A 181 -10.79 -21.10 14.08
CA LEU A 181 -10.45 -19.86 13.37
C LEU A 181 -10.54 -18.58 14.23
N LYS A 182 -10.38 -18.71 15.55
CA LYS A 182 -10.41 -17.56 16.48
C LYS A 182 -9.03 -17.03 16.81
#